data_768916dfec7cbe4e26e58f760278d2e5
#
_entry.id   768916dfec7cbe4e26e58f760278d2e5
#
_cell.length_a   1.000
_cell.length_b   1.000
_cell.length_c   1.000
_cell.angle_alpha   90.00
_cell.angle_beta   90.00
_cell.angle_gamma   90.00
#
_symmetry.space_group_name_H-M   'P 1'
#
loop_
_entity.id
_entity.type
_entity.pdbx_description
1 polymer ?
#
loop_
_entity_poly.entity_id
_entity_poly.type
_entity_poly.pdbx_seq_one_letter_code
_entity_poly.pdbx_strand_id
1 'polypeptide(L)'
;MTLRRENKILDKYRFTDKEMEELISSITILVDTREQKNNHITDYFDRKKINYKKKALSYGDYSFMIPANEKLSIVRDLYFNNSCIIERKGSLEEISGNLTNGRDRFEKELCLAPKTKVLLIENASYEDIATGNYNTQYNRKSFIASIHSFWFKYDIPVMFMKDNKYSGLFIREYFEYYLKNYLK
;
A
#
# COMPACT_ATOMS: atom_id res chain seq x y z
N MET A 1 4.33 -18.93 -7.28
CA MET A 1 5.49 -18.06 -6.99
C MET A 1 5.47 -17.81 -5.48
N THR A 2 6.36 -18.42 -4.71
CA THR A 2 6.33 -18.41 -3.24
C THR A 2 6.76 -17.03 -2.77
N LEU A 3 5.89 -16.32 -2.03
CA LEU A 3 6.27 -15.10 -1.32
C LEU A 3 7.49 -15.43 -0.45
N ARG A 4 8.60 -14.73 -0.63
CA ARG A 4 9.78 -14.90 0.23
C ARG A 4 9.38 -14.46 1.63
N ARG A 5 9.26 -15.41 2.54
CA ARG A 5 8.84 -15.19 3.92
C ARG A 5 9.96 -14.49 4.68
N GLU A 6 9.86 -13.18 4.82
CA GLU A 6 10.89 -12.37 5.51
C GLU A 6 10.75 -12.43 7.04
N ASN A 7 9.56 -12.72 7.55
CA ASN A 7 9.32 -12.89 8.98
C ASN A 7 9.33 -14.38 9.37
N LYS A 8 10.51 -14.98 9.45
CA LYS A 8 10.73 -16.39 9.84
C LYS A 8 10.07 -16.80 11.16
N ILE A 9 9.58 -15.87 11.97
CA ILE A 9 8.89 -16.16 13.23
C ILE A 9 7.54 -16.78 12.94
N LEU A 10 6.76 -16.22 11.99
CA LEU A 10 5.44 -16.76 11.63
C LEU A 10 5.54 -18.09 10.86
N ASP A 11 6.67 -18.37 10.22
CA ASP A 11 6.91 -19.65 9.52
C ASP A 11 7.00 -20.86 10.44
N LYS A 12 7.27 -20.63 11.72
CA LYS A 12 7.43 -21.68 12.73
C LYS A 12 6.10 -22.14 13.34
N TYR A 13 5.04 -21.39 13.13
CA TYR A 13 3.74 -21.64 13.75
C TYR A 13 2.71 -22.01 12.69
N ARG A 14 1.93 -23.04 12.97
CA ARG A 14 0.70 -23.33 12.27
C ARG A 14 -0.43 -22.78 13.13
N PHE A 15 -1.02 -21.70 12.68
CA PHE A 15 -2.16 -21.10 13.35
C PHE A 15 -3.44 -21.84 12.99
N THR A 16 -4.30 -22.06 13.97
CA THR A 16 -5.69 -22.47 13.75
C THR A 16 -6.46 -21.32 13.09
N ASP A 17 -7.61 -21.63 12.49
CA ASP A 17 -8.45 -20.60 11.85
C ASP A 17 -8.81 -19.47 12.83
N LYS A 18 -9.11 -19.80 14.08
CA LYS A 18 -9.41 -18.82 15.14
C LYS A 18 -8.22 -17.92 15.47
N GLU A 19 -7.03 -18.50 15.56
CA GLU A 19 -5.79 -17.72 15.78
C GLU A 19 -5.45 -16.85 14.58
N MET A 20 -5.71 -17.31 13.35
CA MET A 20 -5.57 -16.48 12.15
C MET A 20 -6.55 -15.31 12.16
N GLU A 21 -7.81 -15.51 12.55
CA GLU A 21 -8.79 -14.42 12.70
C GLU A 21 -8.32 -13.42 13.77
N GLU A 22 -7.79 -13.88 14.90
CA GLU A 22 -7.24 -13.01 15.94
C GLU A 22 -6.05 -12.19 15.41
N LEU A 23 -5.11 -12.80 14.69
CA LEU A 23 -3.98 -12.11 14.06
C LEU A 23 -4.44 -11.05 13.07
N ILE A 24 -5.38 -11.40 12.20
CA ILE A 24 -5.91 -10.50 11.18
C ILE A 24 -6.62 -9.30 11.83
N SER A 25 -7.42 -9.54 12.86
CA SER A 25 -8.11 -8.48 13.59
C SER A 25 -7.16 -7.53 14.33
N SER A 26 -5.97 -8.02 14.72
CA SER A 26 -4.94 -7.25 15.43
C SER A 26 -4.10 -6.36 14.51
N ILE A 27 -4.22 -6.46 13.18
CA ILE A 27 -3.47 -5.63 12.24
C ILE A 27 -3.56 -4.16 12.65
N THR A 28 -2.39 -3.53 12.80
CA THR A 28 -2.26 -2.09 12.98
C THR A 28 -1.65 -1.48 11.74
N ILE A 29 -2.37 -0.56 11.08
CA ILE A 29 -1.89 0.10 9.87
C ILE A 29 -0.82 1.12 10.24
N LEU A 30 0.27 1.12 9.51
CA LEU A 30 1.33 2.11 9.62
C LEU A 30 1.10 3.17 8.55
N VAL A 31 1.03 4.43 8.99
CA VAL A 31 0.88 5.59 8.11
C VAL A 31 2.18 6.38 8.16
N ASP A 32 2.78 6.65 7.00
CA ASP A 32 4.02 7.44 6.95
C ASP A 32 3.82 8.82 7.58
N THR A 33 4.81 9.30 8.30
CA THR A 33 4.76 10.61 8.96
C THR A 33 4.71 11.78 7.97
N ARG A 34 5.14 11.56 6.73
CA ARG A 34 5.10 12.54 5.63
C ARG A 34 3.74 12.62 4.94
N GLU A 35 2.88 11.60 5.14
CA GLU A 35 1.54 11.54 4.57
C GLU A 35 0.59 12.45 5.35
N GLN A 36 0.20 13.59 4.78
CA GLN A 36 -0.58 14.61 5.48
C GLN A 36 -1.99 14.82 4.92
N LYS A 37 -2.20 14.59 3.63
CA LYS A 37 -3.49 14.83 2.96
C LYS A 37 -4.35 13.56 2.92
N ASN A 38 -4.54 12.91 4.06
CA ASN A 38 -5.18 11.60 4.16
C ASN A 38 -6.31 11.52 5.20
N ASN A 39 -6.92 12.63 5.59
CA ASN A 39 -7.98 12.65 6.60
C ASN A 39 -9.15 11.71 6.24
N HIS A 40 -9.56 11.64 4.97
CA HIS A 40 -10.60 10.72 4.50
C HIS A 40 -10.28 9.24 4.79
N ILE A 41 -9.00 8.88 4.84
CA ILE A 41 -8.51 7.54 5.17
C ILE A 41 -8.51 7.35 6.69
N THR A 42 -7.92 8.28 7.44
CA THR A 42 -7.85 8.20 8.91
C THR A 42 -9.23 8.27 9.54
N ASP A 43 -10.13 9.13 9.06
CA ASP A 43 -11.53 9.20 9.49
C ASP A 43 -12.28 7.89 9.22
N TYR A 44 -11.97 7.21 8.11
CA TYR A 44 -12.51 5.87 7.86
C TYR A 44 -11.99 4.87 8.89
N PHE A 45 -10.70 4.89 9.23
CA PHE A 45 -10.13 4.00 10.23
C PHE A 45 -10.74 4.24 11.61
N ASP A 46 -10.90 5.49 12.02
CA ASP A 46 -11.52 5.86 13.29
C ASP A 46 -12.96 5.37 13.37
N ARG A 47 -13.77 5.65 12.34
CA ARG A 47 -15.17 5.23 12.25
C ARG A 47 -15.34 3.71 12.26
N LYS A 48 -14.40 2.98 11.67
CA LYS A 48 -14.40 1.51 11.61
C LYS A 48 -13.62 0.84 12.74
N LYS A 49 -13.05 1.62 13.66
CA LYS A 49 -12.21 1.15 14.77
C LYS A 49 -11.03 0.30 14.29
N ILE A 50 -10.44 0.68 13.16
CA ILE A 50 -9.24 0.06 12.62
C ILE A 50 -8.03 0.68 13.31
N ASN A 51 -7.18 -0.15 13.90
CA ASN A 51 -5.98 0.34 14.56
C ASN A 51 -4.99 0.89 13.53
N TYR A 52 -4.47 2.09 13.78
CA TYR A 52 -3.39 2.67 12.99
C TYR A 52 -2.46 3.52 13.83
N LYS A 53 -1.23 3.73 13.38
CA LYS A 53 -0.27 4.64 14.02
C LYS A 53 0.63 5.29 12.98
N LYS A 54 1.06 6.52 13.26
CA LYS A 54 2.07 7.21 12.45
C LYS A 54 3.46 6.63 12.74
N LYS A 55 4.21 6.34 11.67
CA LYS A 55 5.57 5.84 11.73
C LYS A 55 6.32 6.25 10.46
N ALA A 56 7.54 6.77 10.59
CA ALA A 56 8.39 7.00 9.43
C ALA A 56 8.64 5.67 8.70
N LEU A 57 8.28 5.62 7.43
CA LEU A 57 8.49 4.48 6.54
C LEU A 57 9.65 4.79 5.58
N SER A 58 10.47 3.79 5.28
CA SER A 58 11.53 3.95 4.28
C SER A 58 10.98 4.03 2.87
N TYR A 59 9.85 3.37 2.62
CA TYR A 59 9.18 3.29 1.31
C TYR A 59 7.67 3.26 1.49
N GLY A 60 6.94 3.86 0.53
CA GLY A 60 5.49 3.92 0.51
C GLY A 60 4.90 4.80 1.60
N ASP A 61 3.60 5.01 1.51
CA ASP A 61 2.84 5.86 2.43
C ASP A 61 2.10 5.04 3.49
N TYR A 62 1.81 3.77 3.18
CA TYR A 62 1.13 2.85 4.10
C TYR A 62 1.81 1.48 4.12
N SER A 63 1.82 0.88 5.31
CA SER A 63 2.19 -0.50 5.58
C SER A 63 1.41 -1.02 6.78
N PHE A 64 1.83 -2.12 7.40
CA PHE A 64 1.18 -2.64 8.58
C PHE A 64 2.14 -3.35 9.53
N MET A 65 1.65 -3.62 10.72
CA MET A 65 2.30 -4.47 11.71
C MET A 65 1.27 -5.35 12.44
N ILE A 66 1.76 -6.41 13.05
CA ILE A 66 1.05 -7.22 14.03
C ILE A 66 1.67 -6.90 15.39
N PRO A 67 0.91 -6.44 16.39
CA PRO A 67 1.43 -6.19 17.73
C PRO A 67 1.83 -7.50 18.43
N ALA A 68 2.69 -7.39 19.42
CA ALA A 68 3.03 -8.50 20.31
C ALA A 68 1.74 -9.10 20.91
N ASN A 69 1.68 -10.43 20.95
CA ASN A 69 0.56 -11.19 21.52
C ASN A 69 1.10 -12.46 22.18
N GLU A 70 1.19 -12.46 23.52
CA GLU A 70 1.74 -13.58 24.27
C GLU A 70 0.93 -14.87 24.08
N LYS A 71 -0.39 -14.76 23.92
CA LYS A 71 -1.27 -15.94 23.71
C LYS A 71 -0.93 -16.68 22.40
N LEU A 72 -0.46 -15.93 21.40
CA LEU A 72 -0.04 -16.48 20.11
C LEU A 72 1.49 -16.64 20.02
N SER A 73 2.19 -16.58 21.16
CA SER A 73 3.65 -16.67 21.25
C SER A 73 4.40 -15.63 20.40
N ILE A 74 3.75 -14.49 20.11
CA ILE A 74 4.34 -13.37 19.41
C ILE A 74 4.93 -12.42 20.46
N VAL A 75 6.22 -12.59 20.75
CA VAL A 75 6.91 -11.88 21.85
C VAL A 75 7.25 -10.42 21.55
N ARG A 76 7.08 -9.97 20.31
CA ARG A 76 7.38 -8.58 19.88
C ARG A 76 6.54 -8.16 18.68
N ASP A 77 6.40 -6.87 18.47
CA ASP A 77 5.78 -6.31 17.27
C ASP A 77 6.45 -6.83 15.99
N LEU A 78 5.66 -7.31 15.05
CA LEU A 78 6.11 -7.80 13.74
C LEU A 78 5.76 -6.77 12.67
N TYR A 79 6.77 -6.11 12.13
CA TYR A 79 6.63 -5.07 11.11
C TYR A 79 6.72 -5.66 9.70
N PHE A 80 5.85 -5.19 8.78
CA PHE A 80 5.80 -5.61 7.38
C PHE A 80 6.17 -4.50 6.40
N ASN A 81 6.71 -3.38 6.90
CA ASN A 81 7.09 -2.24 6.06
C ASN A 81 8.23 -2.51 5.07
N ASN A 82 8.98 -3.60 5.26
CA ASN A 82 9.97 -4.07 4.29
C ASN A 82 9.44 -5.21 3.40
N SER A 83 8.17 -5.58 3.55
CA SER A 83 7.58 -6.72 2.84
C SER A 83 6.40 -6.32 1.96
N CYS A 84 5.55 -5.39 2.45
CA CYS A 84 4.31 -5.01 1.78
C CYS A 84 3.97 -3.54 2.05
N ILE A 85 3.82 -2.75 0.97
CA ILE A 85 3.52 -1.32 1.06
C ILE A 85 2.45 -0.88 0.06
N ILE A 86 1.85 0.27 0.32
CA ILE A 86 1.05 1.03 -0.63
C ILE A 86 1.72 2.39 -0.82
N GLU A 87 1.97 2.75 -2.08
CA GLU A 87 2.31 4.10 -2.50
C GLU A 87 1.02 4.77 -2.96
N ARG A 88 0.68 5.94 -2.41
CA ARG A 88 -0.56 6.66 -2.70
C ARG A 88 -0.27 7.94 -3.46
N LYS A 89 -1.13 8.24 -4.43
CA LYS A 89 -1.19 9.51 -5.14
C LYS A 89 -2.62 10.04 -5.10
N GLY A 90 -2.80 11.25 -4.64
CA GLY A 90 -4.12 11.87 -4.45
C GLY A 90 -4.83 12.24 -5.75
N SER A 91 -4.12 12.27 -6.89
CA SER A 91 -4.69 12.58 -8.21
C SER A 91 -3.76 12.20 -9.37
N LEU A 92 -4.29 12.35 -10.62
CA LEU A 92 -3.49 12.20 -11.85
C LEU A 92 -2.44 13.29 -11.98
N GLU A 93 -2.69 14.49 -11.48
CA GLU A 93 -1.76 15.61 -11.47
C GLU A 93 -0.52 15.28 -10.65
N GLU A 94 -0.71 14.70 -9.47
CA GLU A 94 0.39 14.33 -8.59
C GLU A 94 1.27 13.25 -9.22
N ILE A 95 0.68 12.16 -9.71
CA ILE A 95 1.47 11.10 -10.36
C ILE A 95 2.13 11.59 -11.64
N SER A 96 1.50 12.48 -12.43
CA SER A 96 2.12 13.04 -13.62
C SER A 96 3.41 13.80 -13.31
N GLY A 97 3.44 14.54 -12.19
CA GLY A 97 4.65 15.19 -11.69
C GLY A 97 5.77 14.19 -11.37
N ASN A 98 5.42 13.06 -10.75
CA ASN A 98 6.39 12.00 -10.47
C ASN A 98 6.88 11.27 -11.73
N LEU A 99 6.05 11.19 -12.78
CA LEU A 99 6.42 10.57 -14.06
C LEU A 99 7.17 11.49 -15.02
N THR A 100 7.25 12.78 -14.69
CA THR A 100 7.96 13.81 -15.46
C THR A 100 9.15 14.35 -14.68
N ASN A 101 9.01 15.47 -14.01
CA ASN A 101 10.11 16.18 -13.32
C ASN A 101 10.69 15.40 -12.12
N GLY A 102 9.88 14.56 -11.47
CA GLY A 102 10.28 13.72 -10.34
C GLY A 102 10.68 12.30 -10.71
N ARG A 103 10.83 12.00 -12.01
CA ARG A 103 10.94 10.63 -12.53
C ARG A 103 12.09 9.84 -11.91
N ASP A 104 13.29 10.36 -11.95
CA ASP A 104 14.50 9.67 -11.48
C ASP A 104 14.40 9.32 -9.98
N ARG A 105 13.86 10.25 -9.20
CA ARG A 105 13.65 10.03 -7.77
C ARG A 105 12.61 8.96 -7.53
N PHE A 106 11.48 9.02 -8.23
CA PHE A 106 10.40 8.05 -8.09
C PHE A 106 10.82 6.65 -8.55
N GLU A 107 11.56 6.55 -9.67
CA GLU A 107 12.14 5.29 -10.14
C GLU A 107 13.09 4.69 -9.10
N LYS A 108 13.95 5.50 -8.49
CA LYS A 108 14.87 5.04 -7.44
C LYS A 108 14.12 4.53 -6.20
N GLU A 109 13.08 5.24 -5.78
CA GLU A 109 12.22 4.83 -4.66
C GLU A 109 11.56 3.48 -4.95
N LEU A 110 11.01 3.27 -6.14
CA LEU A 110 10.38 2.02 -6.55
C LEU A 110 11.35 0.84 -6.69
N CYS A 111 12.58 1.10 -7.14
CA CYS A 111 13.64 0.09 -7.22
C CYS A 111 14.02 -0.46 -5.85
N LEU A 112 14.05 0.40 -4.83
CA LEU A 112 14.45 0.06 -3.47
C LEU A 112 13.29 -0.44 -2.61
N ALA A 113 12.06 -0.18 -3.04
CA ALA A 113 10.85 -0.57 -2.34
C ALA A 113 10.66 -2.10 -2.26
N PRO A 114 9.91 -2.61 -1.27
CA PRO A 114 9.58 -4.02 -1.16
C PRO A 114 8.99 -4.60 -2.46
N LYS A 115 9.13 -5.91 -2.62
CA LYS A 115 8.60 -6.60 -3.81
C LYS A 115 7.07 -6.49 -3.90
N THR A 116 6.37 -6.71 -2.79
CA THR A 116 4.91 -6.54 -2.75
C THR A 116 4.57 -5.09 -2.50
N LYS A 117 4.11 -4.43 -3.54
CA LYS A 117 3.70 -3.03 -3.52
C LYS A 117 2.57 -2.78 -4.50
N VAL A 118 1.79 -1.73 -4.26
CA VAL A 118 0.76 -1.24 -5.17
C VAL A 118 0.78 0.28 -5.21
N LEU A 119 0.54 0.84 -6.38
CA LEU A 119 0.32 2.27 -6.58
C LEU A 119 -1.19 2.54 -6.55
N LEU A 120 -1.65 3.23 -5.51
CA LEU A 120 -3.04 3.67 -5.37
C LEU A 120 -3.15 5.11 -5.88
N ILE A 121 -3.92 5.31 -6.96
CA ILE A 121 -4.18 6.64 -7.52
C ILE A 121 -5.64 7.00 -7.25
N GLU A 122 -5.85 8.00 -6.41
CA GLU A 122 -7.18 8.48 -6.01
C GLU A 122 -7.76 9.49 -6.99
N ASN A 123 -9.10 9.69 -6.90
CA ASN A 123 -9.85 10.64 -7.70
C ASN A 123 -9.58 10.49 -9.20
N ALA A 124 -9.38 9.26 -9.64
CA ALA A 124 -8.95 8.95 -10.99
C ALA A 124 -9.48 7.58 -11.45
N SER A 125 -9.58 7.45 -12.77
CA SER A 125 -9.83 6.19 -13.46
C SER A 125 -8.86 6.01 -14.62
N TYR A 126 -8.73 4.80 -15.12
CA TYR A 126 -7.98 4.56 -16.35
C TYR A 126 -8.59 5.29 -17.55
N GLU A 127 -9.92 5.44 -17.57
CA GLU A 127 -10.66 6.19 -18.58
C GLU A 127 -10.21 7.64 -18.64
N ASP A 128 -9.97 8.29 -17.48
CA ASP A 128 -9.51 9.70 -17.44
C ASP A 128 -8.18 9.86 -18.16
N ILE A 129 -7.25 8.92 -17.99
CA ILE A 129 -5.98 8.94 -18.75
C ILE A 129 -6.24 8.66 -20.23
N ALA A 130 -7.08 7.68 -20.57
CA ALA A 130 -7.36 7.26 -21.94
C ALA A 130 -8.06 8.34 -22.76
N THR A 131 -8.89 9.17 -22.12
CA THR A 131 -9.61 10.28 -22.77
C THR A 131 -8.87 11.63 -22.66
N GLY A 132 -7.89 11.75 -21.77
CA GLY A 132 -7.20 13.01 -21.49
C GLY A 132 -7.96 13.90 -20.51
N ASN A 133 -8.84 13.32 -19.70
CA ASN A 133 -9.64 14.03 -18.69
C ASN A 133 -8.81 14.26 -17.41
N TYR A 134 -7.79 15.11 -17.47
CA TYR A 134 -6.94 15.50 -16.36
C TYR A 134 -6.32 16.88 -16.61
N ASN A 135 -5.87 17.55 -15.58
CA ASN A 135 -5.38 18.91 -15.63
C ASN A 135 -3.83 18.98 -15.57
N THR A 136 -3.15 18.36 -16.53
CA THR A 136 -1.69 18.48 -16.69
C THR A 136 -1.31 18.57 -18.16
N GLN A 137 -0.10 19.08 -18.46
CA GLN A 137 0.45 19.10 -19.81
C GLN A 137 1.05 17.75 -20.24
N TYR A 138 0.96 16.72 -19.39
CA TYR A 138 1.53 15.43 -19.73
C TYR A 138 0.76 14.77 -20.88
N ASN A 139 1.47 14.48 -21.96
CA ASN A 139 0.85 13.92 -23.17
C ASN A 139 0.18 12.57 -22.83
N ARG A 140 -1.05 12.38 -23.30
CA ARG A 140 -1.87 11.18 -23.05
C ARG A 140 -1.16 9.87 -23.37
N LYS A 141 -0.54 9.75 -24.57
CA LYS A 141 0.19 8.55 -24.97
C LYS A 141 1.38 8.27 -24.05
N SER A 142 2.11 9.35 -23.68
CA SER A 142 3.23 9.26 -22.74
C SER A 142 2.78 8.86 -21.35
N PHE A 143 1.62 9.35 -20.89
CA PHE A 143 1.07 8.99 -19.59
C PHE A 143 0.71 7.51 -19.54
N ILE A 144 -0.06 7.01 -20.52
CA ILE A 144 -0.39 5.58 -20.64
C ILE A 144 0.89 4.74 -20.69
N ALA A 145 1.84 5.11 -21.56
CA ALA A 145 3.10 4.38 -21.70
C ALA A 145 3.89 4.34 -20.37
N SER A 146 3.93 5.44 -19.63
CA SER A 146 4.62 5.50 -18.34
C SER A 146 3.95 4.65 -17.29
N ILE A 147 2.63 4.69 -17.15
CA ILE A 147 1.88 3.84 -16.18
C ILE A 147 2.19 2.35 -16.44
N HIS A 148 2.06 1.91 -17.69
CA HIS A 148 2.34 0.51 -18.03
C HIS A 148 3.83 0.15 -17.87
N SER A 149 4.74 1.04 -18.30
CA SER A 149 6.17 0.83 -18.16
C SER A 149 6.58 0.67 -16.69
N PHE A 150 6.04 1.52 -15.80
CA PHE A 150 6.31 1.44 -14.36
C PHE A 150 5.73 0.15 -13.76
N TRP A 151 4.52 -0.22 -14.15
CA TRP A 151 3.92 -1.47 -13.71
C TRP A 151 4.84 -2.66 -13.96
N PHE A 152 5.27 -2.84 -15.22
CA PHE A 152 6.09 -4.00 -15.59
C PHE A 152 7.55 -3.88 -15.11
N LYS A 153 8.14 -2.69 -15.19
CA LYS A 153 9.56 -2.48 -14.83
C LYS A 153 9.80 -2.64 -13.33
N TYR A 154 8.85 -2.20 -12.50
CA TYR A 154 9.01 -2.18 -11.03
C TYR A 154 8.09 -3.17 -10.31
N ASP A 155 7.34 -3.99 -11.05
CA ASP A 155 6.36 -4.94 -10.49
C ASP A 155 5.41 -4.20 -9.50
N ILE A 156 4.87 -3.04 -9.95
CA ILE A 156 3.96 -2.21 -9.17
C ILE A 156 2.60 -2.10 -9.82
N PRO A 157 1.64 -3.01 -9.51
CA PRO A 157 0.27 -2.89 -9.96
C PRO A 157 -0.33 -1.53 -9.63
N VAL A 158 -1.16 -1.00 -10.53
CA VAL A 158 -1.82 0.29 -10.37
C VAL A 158 -3.30 0.07 -10.07
N MET A 159 -3.74 0.64 -8.94
CA MET A 159 -5.15 0.68 -8.56
C MET A 159 -5.68 2.10 -8.71
N PHE A 160 -6.65 2.29 -9.59
CA PHE A 160 -7.39 3.54 -9.70
C PHE A 160 -8.59 3.54 -8.76
N MET A 161 -8.70 4.59 -7.96
CA MET A 161 -9.78 4.80 -7.00
C MET A 161 -10.55 6.06 -7.37
N LYS A 162 -11.62 5.90 -8.17
CA LYS A 162 -12.42 7.03 -8.66
C LYS A 162 -13.02 7.87 -7.53
N ASP A 163 -13.44 7.21 -6.44
CA ASP A 163 -13.97 7.88 -5.24
C ASP A 163 -13.07 7.51 -4.05
N ASN A 164 -12.32 8.49 -3.57
CA ASN A 164 -11.33 8.33 -2.51
C ASN A 164 -11.91 7.91 -1.15
N LYS A 165 -13.23 8.00 -0.96
CA LYS A 165 -13.89 7.50 0.26
C LYS A 165 -13.68 6.00 0.49
N TYR A 166 -13.33 5.25 -0.57
CA TYR A 166 -13.03 3.82 -0.50
C TYR A 166 -11.55 3.48 -0.26
N SER A 167 -10.67 4.50 -0.25
CA SER A 167 -9.22 4.25 -0.07
C SER A 167 -8.89 3.61 1.27
N GLY A 168 -9.54 4.02 2.35
CA GLY A 168 -9.35 3.41 3.66
C GLY A 168 -9.76 1.94 3.71
N LEU A 169 -10.88 1.60 3.04
CA LEU A 169 -11.30 0.20 2.87
C LEU A 169 -10.27 -0.59 2.08
N PHE A 170 -9.85 -0.07 0.92
CA PHE A 170 -8.85 -0.73 0.08
C PHE A 170 -7.55 -1.01 0.84
N ILE A 171 -7.03 -0.02 1.57
CA ILE A 171 -5.79 -0.16 2.35
C ILE A 171 -5.94 -1.27 3.39
N ARG A 172 -7.06 -1.31 4.13
CA ARG A 172 -7.32 -2.34 5.13
C ARG A 172 -7.37 -3.73 4.51
N GLU A 173 -8.17 -3.91 3.46
CA GLU A 173 -8.34 -5.20 2.78
C GLU A 173 -7.03 -5.66 2.12
N TYR A 174 -6.27 -4.76 1.51
CA TYR A 174 -5.00 -5.10 0.87
C TYR A 174 -4.02 -5.76 1.85
N PHE A 175 -3.86 -5.19 3.05
CA PHE A 175 -2.98 -5.76 4.07
C PHE A 175 -3.57 -7.01 4.73
N GLU A 176 -4.87 -7.05 4.92
CA GLU A 176 -5.56 -8.23 5.44
C GLU A 176 -5.37 -9.43 4.53
N TYR A 177 -5.63 -9.28 3.22
CA TYR A 177 -5.45 -10.37 2.27
C TYR A 177 -3.99 -10.71 2.01
N TYR A 178 -3.08 -9.74 2.10
CA TYR A 178 -1.66 -10.05 2.11
C TYR A 178 -1.31 -10.97 3.27
N LEU A 179 -1.71 -10.64 4.50
CA LEU A 179 -1.43 -11.45 5.69
C LEU A 179 -2.09 -12.83 5.60
N LYS A 180 -3.35 -12.92 5.18
CA LYS A 180 -4.05 -14.20 4.95
C LYS A 180 -3.28 -15.13 4.01
N ASN A 181 -2.76 -14.60 2.91
CA ASN A 181 -1.97 -15.39 1.96
C ASN A 181 -0.55 -15.68 2.45
N TYR A 182 -0.01 -14.82 3.32
CA TYR A 182 1.28 -15.03 3.96
C TYR A 182 1.25 -16.17 4.99
N LEU A 183 0.15 -16.34 5.71
CA LEU A 183 -0.04 -17.35 6.76
C LEU A 183 -0.42 -18.74 6.22
N LYS A 184 -0.90 -18.84 4.98
CA LYS A 184 -1.20 -20.10 4.28
C LYS A 184 0.08 -20.72 3.71
#